data_caab673f2b14463d97c726943d42a11a
#
_entry.id   caab673f2b14463d97c726943d42a11a
#
_cell.length_a   1.000
_cell.length_b   1.000
_cell.length_c   1.000
_cell.angle_alpha   90.00
_cell.angle_beta   90.00
_cell.angle_gamma   90.00
#
_symmetry.space_group_name_H-M   'P 1'
#
loop_
_entity.id
_entity.type
_entity.pdbx_description
1 polymer ?
#
loop_
_entity_poly.entity_id
_entity_poly.type
_entity_poly.pdbx_seq_one_letter_code
_entity_poly.pdbx_strand_id
1 'polypeptide(L)'
;MGQETTVWQSAIDDIRQIIRQGMETAYQAVNASQVMTYWLVGKRIVEQEQHGQDRAEYGKQLLNALSIELTKDFGKGYSARQLRYCRQFYILFPDRSIWNACVPN
;
A
#
# COMPACT_ATOMS: atom_id res chain seq x y z
N MET A 1 14.70 21.86 -42.92
CA MET A 1 15.13 21.20 -41.68
C MET A 1 14.28 21.59 -40.50
N GLY A 2 13.97 22.84 -40.28
CA GLY A 2 13.17 23.27 -39.13
C GLY A 2 11.76 22.75 -39.11
N GLN A 3 11.11 22.59 -40.26
CA GLN A 3 9.73 22.09 -40.33
C GLN A 3 9.62 20.63 -39.96
N GLU A 4 10.55 19.80 -40.41
CA GLU A 4 10.55 18.37 -40.09
C GLU A 4 10.77 18.15 -38.60
N THR A 5 11.69 18.90 -37.99
CA THR A 5 11.95 18.84 -36.55
C THR A 5 10.72 19.27 -35.76
N THR A 6 9.99 20.30 -36.24
CA THR A 6 8.78 20.78 -35.56
C THR A 6 7.66 19.73 -35.59
N VAL A 7 7.46 19.07 -36.75
CA VAL A 7 6.45 18.02 -36.90
C VAL A 7 6.78 16.85 -36.00
N TRP A 8 8.03 16.42 -35.98
CA TRP A 8 8.46 15.33 -35.12
C TRP A 8 8.40 15.71 -33.63
N GLN A 9 8.66 16.97 -33.30
CA GLN A 9 8.62 17.45 -31.93
C GLN A 9 7.23 17.31 -31.34
N SER A 10 6.18 17.59 -32.10
CA SER A 10 4.81 17.42 -31.66
C SER A 10 4.52 15.95 -31.34
N ALA A 11 4.93 15.04 -32.23
CA ALA A 11 4.76 13.58 -31.96
C ALA A 11 5.56 13.14 -30.74
N ILE A 12 6.78 13.64 -30.57
CA ILE A 12 7.62 13.33 -29.42
C ILE A 12 6.93 13.78 -28.14
N ASP A 13 6.39 14.98 -28.10
CA ASP A 13 5.73 15.53 -26.92
C ASP A 13 4.48 14.73 -26.58
N ASP A 14 3.69 14.34 -27.58
CA ASP A 14 2.50 13.53 -27.39
C ASP A 14 2.87 12.16 -26.80
N ILE A 15 3.89 11.53 -27.34
CA ILE A 15 4.34 10.21 -26.87
C ILE A 15 4.88 10.30 -25.45
N ARG A 16 5.64 11.35 -25.15
CA ARG A 16 6.12 11.59 -23.77
C ARG A 16 4.95 11.67 -22.78
N GLN A 17 3.91 12.40 -23.16
CA GLN A 17 2.74 12.57 -22.31
C GLN A 17 2.00 11.25 -22.10
N ILE A 18 1.84 10.46 -23.18
CA ILE A 18 1.22 9.14 -23.09
C ILE A 18 2.00 8.25 -22.13
N ILE A 19 3.32 8.24 -22.23
CA ILE A 19 4.18 7.45 -21.35
C ILE A 19 4.04 7.90 -19.89
N ARG A 20 4.08 9.21 -19.64
CA ARG A 20 3.95 9.78 -18.30
C ARG A 20 2.61 9.39 -17.66
N GLN A 21 1.52 9.51 -18.43
CA GLN A 21 0.20 9.12 -17.93
C GLN A 21 0.13 7.63 -17.59
N GLY A 22 0.71 6.79 -18.42
CA GLY A 22 0.77 5.35 -18.17
C GLY A 22 1.55 5.03 -16.89
N MET A 23 2.69 5.67 -16.70
CA MET A 23 3.50 5.48 -15.49
C MET A 23 2.76 5.96 -14.24
N GLU A 24 2.10 7.13 -14.31
CA GLU A 24 1.35 7.68 -13.19
C GLU A 24 0.18 6.77 -12.80
N THR A 25 -0.56 6.27 -13.78
CA THR A 25 -1.66 5.33 -13.54
C THR A 25 -1.16 4.05 -12.87
N ALA A 26 -0.05 3.50 -13.37
CA ALA A 26 0.56 2.31 -12.78
C ALA A 26 1.01 2.58 -11.33
N TYR A 27 1.57 3.75 -11.08
CA TYR A 27 2.01 4.15 -9.74
C TYR A 27 0.83 4.24 -8.78
N GLN A 28 -0.27 4.84 -9.20
CA GLN A 28 -1.49 4.93 -8.41
C GLN A 28 -2.09 3.55 -8.10
N ALA A 29 -2.09 2.66 -9.08
CA ALA A 29 -2.61 1.30 -8.90
C ALA A 29 -1.78 0.53 -7.86
N VAL A 30 -0.44 0.65 -7.91
CA VAL A 30 0.44 0.02 -6.93
C VAL A 30 0.20 0.58 -5.53
N ASN A 31 0.08 1.90 -5.42
CA ASN A 31 -0.18 2.55 -4.14
C ASN A 31 -1.52 2.13 -3.55
N ALA A 32 -2.57 2.06 -4.36
CA ALA A 32 -3.89 1.62 -3.91
C ALA A 32 -3.85 0.17 -3.41
N SER A 33 -3.17 -0.71 -4.15
CA SER A 33 -3.02 -2.12 -3.78
C SER A 33 -2.28 -2.25 -2.45
N GLN A 34 -1.22 -1.47 -2.24
CA GLN A 34 -0.45 -1.48 -1.00
C GLN A 34 -1.29 -0.99 0.18
N VAL A 35 -2.06 0.07 0.00
CA VAL A 35 -2.95 0.60 1.05
C VAL A 35 -3.99 -0.45 1.44
N MET A 36 -4.60 -1.11 0.46
CA MET A 36 -5.56 -2.17 0.72
C MET A 36 -4.92 -3.34 1.46
N THR A 37 -3.71 -3.71 1.10
CA THR A 37 -2.96 -4.77 1.76
C THR A 37 -2.72 -4.42 3.23
N TYR A 38 -2.26 -3.21 3.50
CA TYR A 38 -2.01 -2.75 4.87
C TYR A 38 -3.30 -2.75 5.70
N TRP A 39 -4.41 -2.33 5.11
CA TRP A 39 -5.70 -2.33 5.80
C TRP A 39 -6.13 -3.75 6.19
N LEU A 40 -6.01 -4.70 5.24
CA LEU A 40 -6.35 -6.10 5.49
C LEU A 40 -5.45 -6.74 6.55
N VAL A 41 -4.16 -6.44 6.50
CA VAL A 41 -3.19 -6.90 7.52
C VAL A 41 -3.59 -6.35 8.88
N GLY A 42 -3.90 -5.06 8.96
CA GLY A 42 -4.33 -4.43 10.20
C GLY A 42 -5.59 -5.04 10.75
N LYS A 43 -6.57 -5.29 9.88
CA LYS A 43 -7.82 -5.94 10.26
C LYS A 43 -7.57 -7.31 10.89
N ARG A 44 -6.74 -8.12 10.26
CA ARG A 44 -6.46 -9.48 10.76
C ARG A 44 -5.72 -9.45 12.09
N ILE A 45 -4.80 -8.49 12.27
CA ILE A 45 -4.10 -8.30 13.54
C ILE A 45 -5.09 -7.99 14.65
N VAL A 46 -6.00 -7.05 14.43
CA VAL A 46 -7.00 -6.66 15.43
C VAL A 46 -7.90 -7.85 15.79
N GLU A 47 -8.34 -8.60 14.78
CA GLU A 47 -9.16 -9.80 15.02
C GLU A 47 -8.43 -10.81 15.89
N GLN A 48 -7.14 -11.02 15.64
CA GLN A 48 -6.35 -11.98 16.41
C GLN A 48 -6.13 -11.50 17.84
N GLU A 49 -5.91 -10.21 18.05
CA GLU A 49 -5.71 -9.64 19.38
C GLU A 49 -6.89 -9.86 20.31
N GLN A 50 -8.10 -9.96 19.76
CA GLN A 50 -9.31 -10.16 20.55
C GLN A 50 -9.37 -11.54 21.19
N HIS A 51 -8.55 -12.49 20.75
CA HIS A 51 -8.46 -13.80 21.34
C HIS A 51 -7.49 -13.88 22.52
N GLY A 52 -6.71 -12.81 22.77
CA GLY A 52 -5.77 -12.75 23.88
C GLY A 52 -6.42 -12.28 25.17
N GLN A 53 -6.07 -12.91 26.31
CA GLN A 53 -6.59 -12.52 27.63
C GLN A 53 -5.98 -11.21 28.12
N ASP A 54 -4.68 -11.03 27.95
CA ASP A 54 -3.98 -9.77 28.18
C ASP A 54 -3.69 -9.13 26.82
N ARG A 55 -4.57 -8.24 26.41
CA ARG A 55 -4.54 -7.68 25.05
C ARG A 55 -3.27 -6.91 24.75
N ALA A 56 -2.74 -6.15 25.72
CA ALA A 56 -1.56 -5.33 25.49
C ALA A 56 -0.31 -6.17 25.29
N GLU A 57 -0.08 -7.13 26.19
CA GLU A 57 1.08 -8.02 26.11
C GLU A 57 0.95 -9.00 24.94
N TYR A 58 -0.23 -9.56 24.78
CA TYR A 58 -0.51 -10.47 23.66
C TYR A 58 -0.27 -9.78 22.32
N GLY A 59 -0.77 -8.55 22.17
CA GLY A 59 -0.57 -7.78 20.94
C GLY A 59 0.90 -7.50 20.66
N LYS A 60 1.66 -7.18 21.69
CA LYS A 60 3.11 -6.93 21.54
C LYS A 60 3.83 -8.19 21.08
N GLN A 61 3.52 -9.34 21.69
CA GLN A 61 4.11 -10.61 21.32
C GLN A 61 3.72 -11.01 19.91
N LEU A 62 2.45 -10.81 19.56
CA LEU A 62 1.93 -11.12 18.22
C LEU A 62 2.66 -10.32 17.16
N LEU A 63 2.82 -9.01 17.34
CA LEU A 63 3.49 -8.16 16.38
C LEU A 63 4.96 -8.55 16.20
N ASN A 64 5.64 -8.90 17.28
CA ASN A 64 7.03 -9.35 17.22
C ASN A 64 7.15 -10.68 16.47
N ALA A 65 6.28 -11.64 16.76
CA ALA A 65 6.28 -12.94 16.09
C ALA A 65 5.99 -12.78 14.59
N LEU A 66 4.98 -11.97 14.25
CA LEU A 66 4.63 -11.70 12.86
C LEU A 66 5.80 -11.04 12.12
N SER A 67 6.46 -10.07 12.76
CA SER A 67 7.59 -9.37 12.14
C SER A 67 8.71 -10.32 11.77
N ILE A 68 9.03 -11.27 12.66
CA ILE A 68 10.08 -12.25 12.40
C ILE A 68 9.73 -13.12 11.20
N GLU A 69 8.52 -13.68 11.20
CA GLU A 69 8.11 -14.61 10.15
C GLU A 69 7.91 -13.91 8.79
N LEU A 70 7.27 -12.74 8.80
CA LEU A 70 7.01 -12.02 7.57
C LEU A 70 8.30 -11.46 6.95
N THR A 71 9.28 -11.10 7.78
CA THR A 71 10.58 -10.66 7.28
C THR A 71 11.32 -11.81 6.59
N LYS A 72 11.20 -13.03 7.10
CA LYS A 72 11.77 -14.21 6.43
C LYS A 72 11.15 -14.44 5.05
N ASP A 73 9.84 -14.26 4.94
CA ASP A 73 9.10 -14.56 3.71
C ASP A 73 9.18 -13.46 2.67
N PHE A 74 9.12 -12.20 3.10
CA PHE A 74 8.93 -11.06 2.19
C PHE A 74 10.03 -9.99 2.31
N GLY A 75 10.98 -10.14 3.22
CA GLY A 75 12.05 -9.19 3.42
C GLY A 75 11.61 -7.96 4.20
N LYS A 76 12.27 -6.84 3.95
CA LYS A 76 12.00 -5.58 4.67
C LYS A 76 10.61 -5.05 4.36
N GLY A 77 10.01 -4.38 5.32
CA GLY A 77 8.70 -3.75 5.17
C GLY A 77 7.67 -4.25 6.16
N TYR A 78 7.98 -5.31 6.90
CA TYR A 78 7.06 -5.89 7.89
C TYR A 78 7.65 -5.88 9.30
N SER A 79 8.32 -4.78 9.67
CA SER A 79 8.80 -4.58 11.03
C SER A 79 7.62 -4.49 12.00
N ALA A 80 7.88 -4.73 13.28
CA ALA A 80 6.85 -4.56 14.31
C ALA A 80 6.24 -3.16 14.28
N ARG A 81 7.07 -2.14 13.99
CA ARG A 81 6.62 -0.77 13.84
C ARG A 81 5.65 -0.62 12.66
N GLN A 82 5.99 -1.20 11.51
CA GLN A 82 5.13 -1.14 10.33
C GLN A 82 3.81 -1.87 10.58
N LEU A 83 3.86 -3.03 11.24
CA LEU A 83 2.66 -3.77 11.59
C LEU A 83 1.77 -3.00 12.56
N ARG A 84 2.35 -2.24 13.49
CA ARG A 84 1.59 -1.33 14.36
C ARG A 84 0.88 -0.25 13.57
N TYR A 85 1.51 0.29 12.53
CA TYR A 85 0.87 1.26 11.65
C TYR A 85 -0.30 0.64 10.88
N CYS A 86 -0.16 -0.59 10.40
CA CYS A 86 -1.26 -1.31 9.76
C CYS A 86 -2.44 -1.47 10.72
N ARG A 87 -2.15 -1.90 11.94
CA ARG A 87 -3.15 -2.05 13.00
C ARG A 87 -3.88 -0.73 13.27
N GLN A 88 -3.12 0.34 13.45
CA GLN A 88 -3.66 1.67 13.72
C GLN A 88 -4.50 2.17 12.53
N PHE A 89 -4.04 1.93 11.33
CA PHE A 89 -4.76 2.30 10.12
C PHE A 89 -6.16 1.67 10.10
N TYR A 90 -6.25 0.37 10.36
CA TYR A 90 -7.55 -0.29 10.42
C TYR A 90 -8.42 0.25 11.55
N ILE A 91 -7.84 0.49 12.73
CA ILE A 91 -8.60 1.02 13.88
C ILE A 91 -9.20 2.39 13.56
N LEU A 92 -8.45 3.25 12.89
CA LEU A 92 -8.90 4.60 12.53
C LEU A 92 -9.92 4.57 11.38
N PHE A 93 -9.81 3.61 10.48
CA PHE A 93 -10.67 3.54 9.29
C PHE A 93 -11.24 2.13 9.12
N PRO A 94 -12.11 1.67 10.05
CA PRO A 94 -12.61 0.29 10.02
C PRO A 94 -13.62 0.02 8.92
N ASP A 95 -14.09 1.05 8.23
CA ASP A 95 -15.11 0.94 7.20
C ASP A 95 -14.47 0.59 5.86
N ARG A 96 -15.03 -0.41 5.18
CA ARG A 96 -14.59 -0.80 3.83
C ARG A 96 -14.72 0.31 2.80
N SER A 97 -15.43 1.37 3.10
CA SER A 97 -15.57 2.51 2.17
C SER A 97 -14.22 3.13 1.81
N ILE A 98 -13.18 2.94 2.61
CA ILE A 98 -11.84 3.41 2.29
C ILE A 98 -11.31 2.78 1.00
N TRP A 99 -11.78 1.59 0.64
CA TRP A 99 -11.38 0.92 -0.59
C TRP A 99 -11.81 1.75 -1.81
N ASN A 100 -12.97 2.38 -1.76
CA ASN A 100 -13.45 3.22 -2.84
C ASN A 100 -12.57 4.47 -3.02
N ALA A 101 -11.99 4.96 -1.96
CA ALA A 101 -11.08 6.11 -2.02
C ALA A 101 -9.70 5.72 -2.56
N CYS A 102 -9.31 4.45 -2.41
CA CYS A 102 -8.00 3.95 -2.82
C CYS A 102 -7.98 3.41 -4.25
N VAL A 103 -9.14 2.99 -4.78
CA VAL A 103 -9.24 2.39 -6.12
C VAL A 103 -9.54 3.48 -7.13
N PRO A 104 -8.68 3.73 -8.12
CA PRO A 104 -8.97 4.70 -9.18
C PRO A 104 -10.14 4.23 -10.03
N ASN A 105 -11.01 5.15 -10.31
CA ASN A 105 -12.18 4.89 -11.16
C ASN A 105 -11.77 4.79 -12.64
#